data_c95c18841f97c876b7cf7da9b76d7827
#
_entry.id   c95c18841f97c876b7cf7da9b76d7827
#
_cell.length_a   1.000
_cell.length_b   1.000
_cell.length_c   1.000
_cell.angle_alpha   90.00
_cell.angle_beta   90.00
_cell.angle_gamma   90.00
#
_symmetry.space_group_name_H-M   'P 1'
#
loop_
_entity.id
_entity.type
_entity.pdbx_description
1 polymer ?
#
loop_
_entity_poly.entity_id
_entity_poly.type
_entity_poly.pdbx_seq_one_letter_code
_entity_poly.pdbx_strand_id
1 'polypeptide(L)'
;MAEITVAESAGFCFGVDRAVKLCYQALEQHPHVATLGPIIHNQNVVDDLTRRGARIVDSIADLQPDECVVIRSHGVSAAVYDQLEQAGNPYVDATCPFVAKIHRIVEEHTRAGDFILIAGDADHPEVAAIVGHCKGNCFVFESEEALNNFFQKKLVNSRKRLAIVAQTTYNILVWEKCLEALPKDNPNIMVYDTICHATQVRQSDA
;
A
#
# COMPACT_ATOMS: atom_id res chain seq x y z
N MET A 1 -19.85 5.07 36.84
CA MET A 1 -20.14 4.93 35.40
C MET A 1 -18.80 5.13 34.68
N ALA A 2 -18.48 4.28 33.73
CA ALA A 2 -17.26 4.48 32.95
C ALA A 2 -17.48 5.68 31.99
N GLU A 3 -16.54 6.63 31.98
CA GLU A 3 -16.50 7.72 31.01
C GLU A 3 -15.94 7.20 29.69
N ILE A 4 -16.64 7.45 28.59
CA ILE A 4 -16.21 7.06 27.26
C ILE A 4 -15.79 8.33 26.54
N THR A 5 -14.50 8.42 26.20
CA THR A 5 -13.95 9.50 25.40
C THR A 5 -13.66 8.99 23.98
N VAL A 6 -14.12 9.72 22.97
CA VAL A 6 -13.83 9.42 21.56
C VAL A 6 -12.65 10.27 21.14
N ALA A 7 -11.61 9.62 20.58
CA ALA A 7 -10.44 10.32 20.06
C ALA A 7 -10.83 11.28 18.91
N GLU A 8 -10.18 12.45 18.82
CA GLU A 8 -10.44 13.40 17.73
C GLU A 8 -10.11 12.82 16.35
N SER A 9 -9.12 11.94 16.29
CA SER A 9 -8.71 11.23 15.07
C SER A 9 -9.59 10.04 14.70
N ALA A 10 -10.71 9.78 15.43
CA ALA A 10 -11.62 8.67 15.14
C ALA A 10 -12.32 8.85 13.79
N GLY A 11 -12.60 7.72 13.09
CA GLY A 11 -13.26 7.71 11.80
C GLY A 11 -12.34 7.32 10.64
N PHE A 12 -12.82 7.49 9.40
CA PHE A 12 -12.00 7.19 8.22
C PHE A 12 -11.00 8.31 7.94
N CYS A 13 -9.77 7.94 7.58
CA CYS A 13 -8.83 8.91 7.02
C CYS A 13 -9.26 9.29 5.60
N PHE A 14 -8.66 10.35 5.07
CA PHE A 14 -8.93 10.84 3.71
C PHE A 14 -8.85 9.74 2.63
N GLY A 15 -7.81 8.89 2.68
CA GLY A 15 -7.62 7.83 1.67
C GLY A 15 -8.70 6.76 1.71
N VAL A 16 -9.10 6.35 2.92
CA VAL A 16 -10.18 5.38 3.14
C VAL A 16 -11.53 5.97 2.72
N ASP A 17 -11.85 7.17 3.16
CA ASP A 17 -13.11 7.86 2.80
C ASP A 17 -13.24 8.03 1.28
N ARG A 18 -12.15 8.46 0.62
CA ARG A 18 -12.10 8.55 -0.84
C ARG A 18 -12.36 7.21 -1.53
N ALA A 19 -11.72 6.12 -1.06
CA ALA A 19 -11.88 4.81 -1.68
C ALA A 19 -13.32 4.28 -1.57
N VAL A 20 -13.93 4.45 -0.40
CA VAL A 20 -15.33 4.07 -0.16
C VAL A 20 -16.27 4.88 -1.03
N LYS A 21 -16.09 6.21 -1.13
CA LYS A 21 -16.91 7.08 -1.99
C LYS A 21 -16.79 6.70 -3.47
N LEU A 22 -15.60 6.42 -3.95
CA LEU A 22 -15.39 5.98 -5.34
C LEU A 22 -16.09 4.65 -5.64
N CYS A 23 -16.09 3.72 -4.68
CA CYS A 23 -16.82 2.47 -4.85
C CYS A 23 -18.34 2.68 -4.90
N TYR A 24 -18.92 3.55 -4.06
CA TYR A 24 -20.33 3.91 -4.15
C TYR A 24 -20.65 4.59 -5.49
N GLN A 25 -19.82 5.51 -5.95
CA GLN A 25 -20.01 6.16 -7.27
C GLN A 25 -19.94 5.15 -8.42
N ALA A 26 -19.05 4.17 -8.35
CA ALA A 26 -19.00 3.11 -9.35
C ALA A 26 -20.30 2.29 -9.37
N LEU A 27 -20.86 1.97 -8.21
CA LEU A 27 -22.16 1.27 -8.11
C LEU A 27 -23.34 2.07 -8.66
N GLU A 28 -23.28 3.40 -8.65
CA GLU A 28 -24.30 4.27 -9.27
C GLU A 28 -24.15 4.38 -10.79
N GLN A 29 -22.91 4.25 -11.30
CA GLN A 29 -22.60 4.50 -12.71
C GLN A 29 -22.52 3.23 -13.56
N HIS A 30 -22.33 2.08 -12.95
CA HIS A 30 -22.13 0.81 -13.64
C HIS A 30 -23.11 -0.26 -13.11
N PRO A 31 -23.73 -1.06 -14.01
CA PRO A 31 -24.67 -2.11 -13.61
C PRO A 31 -24.00 -3.26 -12.86
N HIS A 32 -22.73 -3.50 -13.13
CA HIS A 32 -21.93 -4.56 -12.51
C HIS A 32 -20.60 -3.98 -12.02
N VAL A 33 -20.33 -4.15 -10.72
CA VAL A 33 -19.11 -3.65 -10.08
C VAL A 33 -18.44 -4.78 -9.32
N ALA A 34 -17.14 -4.94 -9.55
CA ALA A 34 -16.30 -5.82 -8.76
C ALA A 34 -15.22 -5.01 -8.04
N THR A 35 -14.87 -5.39 -6.79
CA THR A 35 -13.69 -4.88 -6.11
C THR A 35 -12.61 -5.93 -6.12
N LEU A 36 -11.37 -5.54 -6.43
CA LEU A 36 -10.23 -6.45 -6.42
C LEU A 36 -9.69 -6.59 -4.99
N GLY A 37 -10.19 -7.58 -4.29
CA GLY A 37 -10.13 -7.73 -2.84
C GLY A 37 -11.01 -6.74 -2.09
N PRO A 38 -11.07 -6.82 -0.74
CA PRO A 38 -11.82 -5.87 0.07
C PRO A 38 -11.34 -4.43 -0.15
N ILE A 39 -12.27 -3.48 -0.36
CA ILE A 39 -11.91 -2.08 -0.67
C ILE A 39 -11.10 -1.43 0.46
N ILE A 40 -11.41 -1.79 1.70
CA ILE A 40 -10.73 -1.41 2.94
C ILE A 40 -10.85 -2.53 3.98
N HIS A 41 -10.06 -2.47 5.05
CA HIS A 41 -10.17 -3.40 6.19
C HIS A 41 -11.30 -3.00 7.15
N ASN A 42 -12.56 -3.03 6.68
CA ASN A 42 -13.73 -2.79 7.49
C ASN A 42 -14.91 -3.64 7.00
N GLN A 43 -15.25 -4.70 7.74
CA GLN A 43 -16.26 -5.67 7.33
C GLN A 43 -17.64 -5.03 7.13
N ASN A 44 -18.03 -4.07 7.97
CA ASN A 44 -19.34 -3.41 7.84
C ASN A 44 -19.48 -2.67 6.51
N VAL A 45 -18.40 -2.02 6.06
CA VAL A 45 -18.38 -1.33 4.75
C VAL A 45 -18.41 -2.35 3.62
N VAL A 46 -17.63 -3.41 3.73
CA VAL A 46 -17.57 -4.50 2.74
C VAL A 46 -18.96 -5.13 2.59
N ASP A 47 -19.65 -5.44 3.70
CA ASP A 47 -20.99 -6.01 3.71
C ASP A 47 -22.04 -5.05 3.11
N ASP A 48 -21.92 -3.74 3.38
CA ASP A 48 -22.83 -2.75 2.79
C ASP A 48 -22.65 -2.65 1.28
N LEU A 49 -21.41 -2.58 0.80
CA LEU A 49 -21.11 -2.55 -0.64
C LEU A 49 -21.61 -3.83 -1.33
N THR A 50 -21.42 -5.00 -0.72
CA THR A 50 -21.90 -6.28 -1.24
C THR A 50 -23.43 -6.32 -1.32
N ARG A 51 -24.13 -5.84 -0.29
CA ARG A 51 -25.61 -5.72 -0.32
C ARG A 51 -26.10 -4.78 -1.41
N ARG A 52 -25.29 -3.81 -1.82
CA ARG A 52 -25.61 -2.88 -2.94
C ARG A 52 -25.20 -3.42 -4.30
N GLY A 53 -24.61 -4.62 -4.36
CA GLY A 53 -24.30 -5.30 -5.61
C GLY A 53 -22.83 -5.32 -5.99
N ALA A 54 -21.91 -4.82 -5.15
CA ALA A 54 -20.49 -4.99 -5.37
C ALA A 54 -20.09 -6.46 -5.15
N ARG A 55 -19.39 -7.04 -6.11
CA ARG A 55 -18.79 -8.36 -6.00
C ARG A 55 -17.33 -8.25 -5.61
N ILE A 56 -16.86 -9.07 -4.69
CA ILE A 56 -15.45 -9.12 -4.33
C ILE A 56 -14.81 -10.25 -5.14
N VAL A 57 -13.71 -9.95 -5.81
CA VAL A 57 -12.93 -10.93 -6.59
C VAL A 57 -11.47 -10.91 -6.12
N ASP A 58 -10.82 -12.05 -6.18
CA ASP A 58 -9.44 -12.19 -5.75
C ASP A 58 -8.45 -11.98 -6.91
N SER A 59 -8.89 -12.20 -8.14
CA SER A 59 -8.05 -12.06 -9.33
C SER A 59 -8.81 -11.47 -10.52
N ILE A 60 -8.04 -10.95 -11.49
CA ILE A 60 -8.59 -10.48 -12.77
C ILE A 60 -9.28 -11.61 -13.55
N ALA A 61 -8.83 -12.86 -13.39
CA ALA A 61 -9.43 -14.01 -14.06
C ALA A 61 -10.87 -14.30 -13.60
N ASP A 62 -11.27 -13.80 -12.44
CA ASP A 62 -12.62 -13.96 -11.88
C ASP A 62 -13.61 -12.91 -12.38
N LEU A 63 -13.15 -11.92 -13.15
CA LEU A 63 -13.98 -10.83 -13.66
C LEU A 63 -14.91 -11.32 -14.78
N GLN A 64 -16.10 -10.72 -14.82
CA GLN A 64 -17.01 -10.83 -15.95
C GLN A 64 -16.70 -9.71 -16.97
N PRO A 65 -17.02 -9.90 -18.25
CA PRO A 65 -16.65 -8.96 -19.32
C PRO A 65 -17.15 -7.53 -19.13
N ASP A 66 -18.29 -7.35 -18.44
CA ASP A 66 -18.95 -6.05 -18.32
C ASP A 66 -18.73 -5.39 -16.94
N GLU A 67 -17.93 -6.02 -16.06
CA GLU A 67 -17.72 -5.50 -14.72
C GLU A 67 -16.78 -4.31 -14.72
N CYS A 68 -17.18 -3.23 -14.03
CA CYS A 68 -16.31 -2.15 -13.65
C CYS A 68 -15.53 -2.55 -12.40
N VAL A 69 -14.20 -2.53 -12.48
CA VAL A 69 -13.32 -2.96 -11.39
C VAL A 69 -12.95 -1.77 -10.52
N VAL A 70 -13.16 -1.86 -9.22
CA VAL A 70 -12.66 -0.85 -8.27
C VAL A 70 -11.39 -1.40 -7.60
N ILE A 71 -10.25 -0.75 -7.87
CA ILE A 71 -8.97 -1.05 -7.23
C ILE A 71 -9.03 -0.53 -5.79
N ARG A 72 -8.71 -1.39 -4.82
CA ARG A 72 -8.75 -1.07 -3.38
C ARG A 72 -7.77 0.03 -2.96
N SER A 73 -7.98 0.61 -1.77
CA SER A 73 -7.15 1.70 -1.22
C SER A 73 -5.66 1.36 -1.08
N HIS A 74 -5.30 0.10 -0.94
CA HIS A 74 -3.92 -0.41 -0.83
C HIS A 74 -3.17 -0.44 -2.16
N GLY A 75 -3.88 -0.19 -3.27
CA GLY A 75 -3.31 -0.35 -4.60
C GLY A 75 -3.13 -1.82 -5.02
N VAL A 76 -2.56 -2.00 -6.17
CA VAL A 76 -2.23 -3.30 -6.77
C VAL A 76 -0.88 -3.23 -7.46
N SER A 77 -0.31 -4.36 -7.83
CA SER A 77 0.97 -4.43 -8.55
C SER A 77 0.85 -3.86 -9.99
N ALA A 78 1.97 -3.44 -10.57
CA ALA A 78 2.02 -2.99 -11.96
C ALA A 78 1.43 -4.00 -12.94
N ALA A 79 1.69 -5.29 -12.73
CA ALA A 79 1.17 -6.37 -13.57
C ALA A 79 -0.37 -6.47 -13.56
N VAL A 80 -1.03 -6.05 -12.48
CA VAL A 80 -2.50 -6.04 -12.41
C VAL A 80 -3.08 -4.96 -13.32
N TYR A 81 -2.46 -3.78 -13.41
CA TYR A 81 -2.88 -2.74 -14.36
C TYR A 81 -2.74 -3.24 -15.81
N ASP A 82 -1.62 -3.88 -16.17
CA ASP A 82 -1.43 -4.48 -17.49
C ASP A 82 -2.50 -5.54 -17.81
N GLN A 83 -2.88 -6.35 -16.83
CA GLN A 83 -3.93 -7.36 -16.97
C GLN A 83 -5.33 -6.74 -17.15
N LEU A 84 -5.64 -5.67 -16.42
CA LEU A 84 -6.90 -4.94 -16.57
C LEU A 84 -7.03 -4.31 -17.96
N GLU A 85 -5.95 -3.72 -18.46
CA GLU A 85 -5.92 -3.16 -19.82
C GLU A 85 -6.12 -4.26 -20.88
N GLN A 86 -5.51 -5.42 -20.71
CA GLN A 86 -5.66 -6.57 -21.62
C GLN A 86 -7.06 -7.17 -21.56
N ALA A 87 -7.68 -7.24 -20.39
CA ALA A 87 -9.05 -7.76 -20.20
C ALA A 87 -10.11 -6.80 -20.79
N GLY A 88 -9.78 -5.51 -20.92
CA GLY A 88 -10.69 -4.49 -21.45
C GLY A 88 -11.80 -4.08 -20.48
N ASN A 89 -11.72 -4.49 -19.21
CA ASN A 89 -12.68 -4.07 -18.19
C ASN A 89 -12.45 -2.60 -17.82
N PRO A 90 -13.51 -1.77 -17.74
CA PRO A 90 -13.39 -0.44 -17.16
C PRO A 90 -12.97 -0.54 -15.69
N TYR A 91 -12.12 0.38 -15.22
CA TYR A 91 -11.73 0.37 -13.82
C TYR A 91 -11.69 1.77 -13.19
N VAL A 92 -11.92 1.80 -11.89
CA VAL A 92 -11.80 2.97 -11.02
C VAL A 92 -10.66 2.73 -10.05
N ASP A 93 -9.60 3.54 -10.13
CA ASP A 93 -8.48 3.43 -9.21
C ASP A 93 -8.76 4.18 -7.90
N ALA A 94 -9.09 3.43 -6.85
CA ALA A 94 -9.30 3.96 -5.51
C ALA A 94 -8.03 3.88 -4.64
N THR A 95 -6.87 3.60 -5.20
CA THR A 95 -5.58 3.61 -4.49
C THR A 95 -5.41 4.93 -3.73
N CYS A 96 -5.08 4.84 -2.46
CA CYS A 96 -4.80 6.01 -1.64
C CYS A 96 -3.65 6.82 -2.25
N PRO A 97 -3.76 8.17 -2.39
CA PRO A 97 -2.71 9.00 -2.96
C PRO A 97 -1.34 8.87 -2.27
N PHE A 98 -1.31 8.57 -0.96
CA PHE A 98 -0.07 8.29 -0.23
C PHE A 98 0.57 6.98 -0.68
N VAL A 99 -0.22 5.93 -0.90
CA VAL A 99 0.25 4.65 -1.45
C VAL A 99 0.71 4.83 -2.90
N ALA A 100 -0.06 5.53 -3.73
CA ALA A 100 0.32 5.83 -5.12
C ALA A 100 1.63 6.63 -5.22
N LYS A 101 1.93 7.49 -4.22
CA LYS A 101 3.22 8.17 -4.12
C LYS A 101 4.37 7.16 -3.92
N ILE A 102 4.17 6.14 -3.07
CA ILE A 102 5.18 5.09 -2.85
C ILE A 102 5.42 4.31 -4.14
N HIS A 103 4.36 3.90 -4.83
CA HIS A 103 4.48 3.19 -6.11
C HIS A 103 5.34 3.97 -7.12
N ARG A 104 5.10 5.29 -7.26
CA ARG A 104 5.90 6.15 -8.16
C ARG A 104 7.36 6.23 -7.77
N ILE A 105 7.67 6.38 -6.46
CA ILE A 105 9.05 6.39 -5.95
C ILE A 105 9.73 5.06 -6.30
N VAL A 106 9.08 3.95 -6.00
CA VAL A 106 9.61 2.61 -6.22
C VAL A 106 9.84 2.34 -7.71
N GLU A 107 8.90 2.72 -8.58
CA GLU A 107 9.06 2.57 -10.03
C GLU A 107 10.22 3.41 -10.61
N GLU A 108 10.38 4.64 -10.12
CA GLU A 108 11.47 5.53 -10.54
C GLU A 108 12.82 4.90 -10.21
N HIS A 109 13.00 4.45 -8.97
CA HIS A 109 14.23 3.79 -8.53
C HIS A 109 14.45 2.44 -9.19
N THR A 110 13.39 1.67 -9.41
CA THR A 110 13.46 0.40 -10.16
C THR A 110 13.93 0.62 -11.59
N ARG A 111 13.42 1.65 -12.28
CA ARG A 111 13.87 2.04 -13.63
C ARG A 111 15.32 2.51 -13.64
N ALA A 112 15.79 3.17 -12.59
CA ALA A 112 17.17 3.58 -12.43
C ALA A 112 18.12 2.41 -12.08
N GLY A 113 17.60 1.22 -11.83
CA GLY A 113 18.38 0.04 -11.44
C GLY A 113 18.75 0.00 -9.97
N ASP A 114 18.17 0.84 -9.13
CA ASP A 114 18.40 0.86 -7.69
C ASP A 114 17.78 -0.37 -7.00
N PHE A 115 18.18 -0.65 -5.78
CA PHE A 115 17.58 -1.70 -4.96
C PHE A 115 16.63 -1.08 -3.93
N ILE A 116 15.46 -1.66 -3.76
CA ILE A 116 14.42 -1.12 -2.89
C ILE A 116 14.40 -1.86 -1.56
N LEU A 117 14.46 -1.13 -0.45
CA LEU A 117 14.20 -1.65 0.88
C LEU A 117 12.83 -1.16 1.34
N ILE A 118 11.97 -2.08 1.76
CA ILE A 118 10.58 -1.78 2.12
C ILE A 118 10.40 -2.15 3.60
N ALA A 119 10.21 -1.15 4.45
CA ALA A 119 9.80 -1.35 5.84
C ALA A 119 8.29 -1.65 5.89
N GLY A 120 7.89 -2.84 6.31
CA GLY A 120 6.48 -3.23 6.36
C GLY A 120 6.27 -4.71 6.56
N ASP A 121 5.02 -5.10 6.77
CA ASP A 121 4.58 -6.49 6.86
C ASP A 121 4.48 -7.09 5.46
N ALA A 122 5.24 -8.14 5.19
CA ALA A 122 5.32 -8.79 3.87
C ALA A 122 3.97 -9.39 3.41
N ASP A 123 3.12 -9.77 4.35
CA ASP A 123 1.79 -10.34 4.07
C ASP A 123 0.71 -9.27 3.88
N HIS A 124 1.03 -8.01 4.16
CA HIS A 124 0.08 -6.91 4.01
C HIS A 124 -0.18 -6.55 2.54
N PRO A 125 -1.45 -6.37 2.11
CA PRO A 125 -1.80 -6.04 0.72
C PRO A 125 -1.09 -4.82 0.13
N GLU A 126 -0.84 -3.78 0.93
CA GLU A 126 -0.10 -2.59 0.49
C GLU A 126 1.36 -2.93 0.16
N VAL A 127 2.02 -3.72 1.01
CA VAL A 127 3.42 -4.14 0.80
C VAL A 127 3.52 -5.06 -0.41
N ALA A 128 2.58 -6.00 -0.57
CA ALA A 128 2.50 -6.85 -1.75
C ALA A 128 2.36 -6.02 -3.06
N ALA A 129 1.54 -4.96 -3.04
CA ALA A 129 1.43 -4.03 -4.16
C ALA A 129 2.76 -3.31 -4.43
N ILE A 130 3.42 -2.74 -3.40
CA ILE A 130 4.72 -2.08 -3.53
C ILE A 130 5.77 -3.02 -4.13
N VAL A 131 5.88 -4.26 -3.62
CA VAL A 131 6.78 -5.29 -4.16
C VAL A 131 6.51 -5.55 -5.64
N GLY A 132 5.24 -5.56 -6.04
CA GLY A 132 4.84 -5.73 -7.45
C GLY A 132 5.33 -4.62 -8.40
N HIS A 133 5.74 -3.45 -7.89
CA HIS A 133 6.38 -2.38 -8.66
C HIS A 133 7.91 -2.46 -8.69
N CYS A 134 8.53 -3.34 -7.89
CA CYS A 134 10.00 -3.46 -7.77
C CYS A 134 10.67 -4.34 -8.84
N LYS A 135 9.91 -5.07 -9.64
CA LYS A 135 10.43 -6.04 -10.65
C LYS A 135 11.48 -7.02 -10.08
N GLY A 136 11.26 -7.50 -8.85
CA GLY A 136 12.13 -8.46 -8.17
C GLY A 136 13.40 -7.86 -7.54
N ASN A 137 13.58 -6.55 -7.54
CA ASN A 137 14.79 -5.88 -7.06
C ASN A 137 14.55 -5.19 -5.71
N CYS A 138 13.99 -5.93 -4.74
CA CYS A 138 13.64 -5.39 -3.43
C CYS A 138 13.83 -6.41 -2.30
N PHE A 139 13.80 -5.88 -1.07
CA PHE A 139 13.78 -6.66 0.16
C PHE A 139 12.81 -6.01 1.15
N VAL A 140 11.91 -6.80 1.72
CA VAL A 140 10.97 -6.36 2.75
C VAL A 140 11.56 -6.69 4.12
N PHE A 141 11.44 -5.78 5.07
CA PHE A 141 11.88 -5.97 6.44
C PHE A 141 10.86 -5.39 7.43
N GLU A 142 10.70 -6.06 8.57
CA GLU A 142 9.71 -5.70 9.60
C GLU A 142 10.34 -5.11 10.86
N SER A 143 11.66 -5.17 10.98
CA SER A 143 12.36 -4.74 12.19
C SER A 143 13.78 -4.25 11.90
N GLU A 144 14.34 -3.51 12.88
CA GLU A 144 15.76 -3.12 12.89
C GLU A 144 16.69 -4.32 12.74
N GLU A 145 16.37 -5.44 13.43
CA GLU A 145 17.19 -6.67 13.35
C GLU A 145 17.20 -7.24 11.92
N ALA A 146 16.04 -7.29 11.26
CA ALA A 146 15.95 -7.77 9.87
C ALA A 146 16.76 -6.87 8.91
N LEU A 147 16.72 -5.55 9.11
CA LEU A 147 17.48 -4.58 8.35
C LEU A 147 19.00 -4.75 8.60
N ASN A 148 19.43 -4.90 9.84
CA ASN A 148 20.82 -5.14 10.20
C ASN A 148 21.34 -6.44 9.58
N ASN A 149 20.55 -7.51 9.64
CA ASN A 149 20.87 -8.79 9.00
C ASN A 149 21.04 -8.66 7.48
N PHE A 150 20.21 -7.82 6.81
CA PHE A 150 20.37 -7.53 5.40
C PHE A 150 21.74 -6.93 5.08
N PHE A 151 22.18 -5.92 5.84
CA PHE A 151 23.47 -5.28 5.63
C PHE A 151 24.65 -6.19 5.99
N GLN A 152 24.56 -6.99 7.06
CA GLN A 152 25.61 -7.93 7.47
C GLN A 152 25.83 -9.05 6.45
N LYS A 153 24.74 -9.58 5.86
CA LYS A 153 24.82 -10.63 4.84
C LYS A 153 25.28 -10.11 3.48
N LYS A 154 25.50 -8.81 3.33
CA LYS A 154 25.93 -8.16 2.08
C LYS A 154 25.08 -8.61 0.87
N LEU A 155 23.76 -8.70 1.08
CA LEU A 155 22.82 -9.19 0.08
C LEU A 155 22.79 -8.33 -1.20
N VAL A 156 23.36 -7.12 -1.14
CA VAL A 156 23.48 -6.22 -2.29
C VAL A 156 24.91 -5.66 -2.34
N ASN A 157 25.41 -5.48 -3.56
CA ASN A 157 26.72 -4.85 -3.78
C ASN A 157 26.75 -3.45 -3.13
N SER A 158 27.82 -3.15 -2.36
CA SER A 158 27.98 -1.88 -1.64
C SER A 158 27.99 -0.63 -2.51
N ARG A 159 28.16 -0.77 -3.82
CA ARG A 159 28.10 0.33 -4.80
C ARG A 159 26.69 0.58 -5.35
N LYS A 160 25.74 -0.30 -5.05
CA LYS A 160 24.36 -0.14 -5.54
C LYS A 160 23.65 0.92 -4.72
N ARG A 161 22.89 1.79 -5.39
CA ARG A 161 22.03 2.73 -4.69
C ARG A 161 20.85 2.00 -4.08
N LEU A 162 20.45 2.42 -2.88
CA LEU A 162 19.35 1.87 -2.12
C LEU A 162 18.30 2.96 -1.93
N ALA A 163 17.06 2.68 -2.28
CA ALA A 163 15.92 3.51 -1.92
C ALA A 163 15.13 2.82 -0.81
N ILE A 164 14.87 3.50 0.27
CA ILE A 164 14.16 2.96 1.43
C ILE A 164 12.81 3.65 1.54
N VAL A 165 11.75 2.87 1.57
CA VAL A 165 10.37 3.32 1.78
C VAL A 165 9.74 2.55 2.95
N ALA A 166 8.69 3.09 3.55
CA ALA A 166 7.90 2.42 4.55
C ALA A 166 6.45 2.25 4.07
N GLN A 167 5.81 1.17 4.49
CA GLN A 167 4.35 1.02 4.45
C GLN A 167 3.68 2.21 5.13
N THR A 168 2.59 2.74 4.57
CA THR A 168 1.94 3.96 5.09
C THR A 168 1.49 3.85 6.54
N THR A 169 1.21 2.64 7.01
CA THR A 169 0.76 2.32 8.37
C THR A 169 1.86 1.71 9.26
N TYR A 170 3.12 1.79 8.84
CA TYR A 170 4.22 1.23 9.61
C TYR A 170 4.38 1.92 10.98
N ASN A 171 4.91 1.20 11.97
CA ASN A 171 5.12 1.74 13.31
C ASN A 171 6.24 2.78 13.31
N ILE A 172 5.94 4.01 13.76
CA ILE A 172 6.88 5.14 13.74
C ILE A 172 8.10 4.87 14.60
N LEU A 173 7.92 4.31 15.80
CA LEU A 173 9.05 4.04 16.71
C LEU A 173 9.98 2.97 16.17
N VAL A 174 9.44 1.98 15.45
CA VAL A 174 10.26 0.96 14.78
C VAL A 174 10.98 1.58 13.59
N TRP A 175 10.30 2.46 12.84
CA TRP A 175 10.89 3.19 11.72
C TRP A 175 12.10 4.03 12.14
N GLU A 176 11.96 4.82 13.21
CA GLU A 176 13.04 5.64 13.76
C GLU A 176 14.26 4.79 14.13
N LYS A 177 14.06 3.65 14.83
CA LYS A 177 15.14 2.71 15.13
C LYS A 177 15.81 2.15 13.88
N CYS A 178 15.04 1.81 12.86
CA CYS A 178 15.59 1.36 11.59
C CYS A 178 16.44 2.45 10.92
N LEU A 179 16.03 3.71 10.98
CA LEU A 179 16.81 4.84 10.44
C LEU A 179 18.10 5.07 11.21
N GLU A 180 18.08 4.92 12.55
CA GLU A 180 19.27 5.03 13.39
C GLU A 180 20.30 3.94 13.08
N ALA A 181 19.85 2.74 12.70
CA ALA A 181 20.67 1.59 12.37
C ALA A 181 21.30 1.67 10.95
N LEU A 182 20.88 2.62 10.11
CA LEU A 182 21.43 2.78 8.76
C LEU A 182 22.91 3.21 8.82
N PRO A 183 23.75 2.73 7.87
CA PRO A 183 25.11 3.22 7.71
C PRO A 183 25.13 4.72 7.41
N LYS A 184 25.57 5.54 8.39
CA LYS A 184 25.48 7.01 8.34
C LYS A 184 26.32 7.66 7.23
N ASP A 185 27.41 6.99 6.82
CA ASP A 185 28.34 7.53 5.83
C ASP A 185 28.14 6.94 4.42
N ASN A 186 27.01 6.32 4.15
CA ASN A 186 26.75 5.73 2.84
C ASN A 186 25.90 6.68 1.96
N PRO A 187 26.52 7.40 1.01
CA PRO A 187 25.82 8.35 0.14
C PRO A 187 24.89 7.67 -0.85
N ASN A 188 24.92 6.35 -0.95
CA ASN A 188 24.07 5.59 -1.86
C ASN A 188 22.71 5.21 -1.22
N ILE A 189 22.43 5.59 0.02
CA ILE A 189 21.17 5.31 0.70
C ILE A 189 20.27 6.55 0.62
N MET A 190 19.11 6.39 0.02
CA MET A 190 18.06 7.41 -0.06
C MET A 190 16.87 6.94 0.75
N VAL A 191 16.48 7.72 1.75
CA VAL A 191 15.35 7.42 2.63
C VAL A 191 14.17 8.30 2.26
N TYR A 192 13.00 7.71 2.11
CA TYR A 192 11.74 8.39 1.87
C TYR A 192 10.82 8.15 3.05
N ASP A 193 10.47 9.20 3.76
CA ASP A 193 9.42 9.15 4.78
C ASP A 193 8.07 9.04 4.08
N THR A 194 7.52 7.83 4.13
CA THR A 194 6.27 7.47 3.46
C THR A 194 5.17 7.05 4.43
N ILE A 195 5.41 7.10 5.74
CA ILE A 195 4.37 6.90 6.75
C ILE A 195 3.36 8.04 6.65
N CYS A 196 2.08 7.72 6.53
CA CYS A 196 1.09 8.76 6.29
C CYS A 196 0.76 9.56 7.57
N HIS A 197 0.42 10.86 7.40
CA HIS A 197 0.09 11.75 8.53
C HIS A 197 -1.06 11.21 9.40
N ALA A 198 -2.09 10.61 8.80
CA ALA A 198 -3.19 10.00 9.55
C ALA A 198 -2.72 8.87 10.49
N THR A 199 -1.70 8.11 10.07
CA THR A 199 -1.06 7.08 10.91
C THR A 199 -0.28 7.73 12.05
N GLN A 200 0.50 8.78 11.76
CA GLN A 200 1.26 9.53 12.76
C GLN A 200 0.35 10.09 13.86
N VAL A 201 -0.73 10.79 13.48
CA VAL A 201 -1.70 11.35 14.44
C VAL A 201 -2.30 10.24 15.29
N ARG A 202 -2.79 9.15 14.71
CA ARG A 202 -3.44 8.07 15.45
C ARG A 202 -2.49 7.32 16.38
N GLN A 203 -1.24 7.13 16.00
CA GLN A 203 -0.23 6.51 16.86
C GLN A 203 0.18 7.44 18.01
N SER A 204 0.07 8.76 17.81
CA SER A 204 0.31 9.74 18.88
C SER A 204 -0.87 9.89 19.84
N ASP A 205 -2.09 9.65 19.38
CA ASP A 205 -3.32 9.75 20.18
C ASP A 205 -3.56 8.49 21.04
N ALA A 206 -2.87 7.38 20.78
CA ALA A 206 -3.01 6.08 21.46
C ALA A 206 -2.01 5.92 22.60
#